data_79b4439584809e2ac6ef05c89297df69
#
_entry.id   79b4439584809e2ac6ef05c89297df69
#
_cell.length_a   1.000
_cell.length_b   1.000
_cell.length_c   1.000
_cell.angle_alpha   90.00
_cell.angle_beta   90.00
_cell.angle_gamma   90.00
#
_symmetry.space_group_name_H-M   'P 1'
#
loop_
_entity.id
_entity.type
_entity.pdbx_description
1 polymer ?
#
loop_
_entity_poly.entity_id
_entity_poly.type
_entity_poly.pdbx_seq_one_letter_code
_entity_poly.pdbx_strand_id
1 'polypeptide(L)'
;KIHKSGIKKALIYFISISIISGLMQWSLIQLLILNYLSYEQARLSISGIMFLFAYFIHREFSFKDYKKVGVAVYANGRENIKIIHDKIGQYPDFIHVDIVDETMCENHDEAKPYKMETMKAYWPKMQIQTHIMSTHPTKWLKEALPFSDVIYVHYECKENLKELFTLIKGGGKKIGMALTMDTNIKKVTSLIKNVDYLLLLTIPNPGN
;
A
#
# COMPACT_ATOMS: atom_id res chain seq x y z
N LYS A 1 -15.61 -3.06 -0.65
CA LYS A 1 -15.99 -1.96 -1.58
C LYS A 1 -14.78 -1.38 -2.33
N ILE A 2 -13.61 -1.31 -1.74
CA ILE A 2 -12.38 -0.75 -2.34
C ILE A 2 -11.93 -1.59 -3.55
N HIS A 3 -11.96 -2.92 -3.41
CA HIS A 3 -11.58 -3.84 -4.50
C HIS A 3 -12.52 -3.73 -5.73
N LYS A 4 -13.83 -3.55 -5.53
CA LYS A 4 -14.79 -3.40 -6.64
C LYS A 4 -14.60 -2.11 -7.43
N SER A 5 -14.17 -1.03 -6.80
CA SER A 5 -13.91 0.25 -7.47
C SER A 5 -12.63 0.17 -8.33
N GLY A 6 -11.58 -0.48 -7.83
CA GLY A 6 -10.34 -0.71 -8.60
C GLY A 6 -10.57 -1.58 -9.83
N ILE A 7 -11.31 -2.69 -9.67
CA ILE A 7 -11.65 -3.59 -10.79
C ILE A 7 -12.50 -2.87 -11.85
N LYS A 8 -13.49 -2.07 -11.44
CA LYS A 8 -14.30 -1.29 -12.39
C LYS A 8 -13.44 -0.29 -13.17
N LYS A 9 -12.52 0.40 -12.49
CA LYS A 9 -11.61 1.35 -13.12
C LYS A 9 -10.67 0.66 -14.10
N ALA A 10 -10.06 -0.46 -13.71
CA ALA A 10 -9.22 -1.28 -14.57
C ALA A 10 -9.98 -1.79 -15.81
N LEU A 11 -11.22 -2.25 -15.61
CA LEU A 11 -12.09 -2.70 -16.72
C LEU A 11 -12.44 -1.57 -17.68
N ILE A 12 -12.76 -0.38 -17.18
CA ILE A 12 -13.01 0.80 -18.01
C ILE A 12 -11.78 1.14 -18.85
N TYR A 13 -10.58 1.20 -18.20
CA TYR A 13 -9.35 1.43 -18.95
C TYR A 13 -9.09 0.36 -19.99
N PHE A 14 -9.27 -0.93 -19.64
CA PHE A 14 -9.09 -2.04 -20.57
C PHE A 14 -9.98 -1.89 -21.80
N ILE A 15 -11.28 -1.66 -21.61
CA ILE A 15 -12.24 -1.50 -22.71
C ILE A 15 -11.91 -0.26 -23.56
N SER A 16 -11.64 0.88 -22.91
CA SER A 16 -11.32 2.14 -23.62
C SER A 16 -10.05 2.02 -24.46
N ILE A 17 -8.98 1.45 -23.89
CA ILE A 17 -7.71 1.25 -24.61
C ILE A 17 -7.91 0.27 -25.79
N SER A 18 -8.67 -0.81 -25.60
CA SER A 18 -8.94 -1.79 -26.66
C SER A 18 -9.71 -1.17 -27.83
N ILE A 19 -10.73 -0.35 -27.55
CA ILE A 19 -11.50 0.36 -28.58
C ILE A 19 -10.61 1.35 -29.34
N ILE A 20 -9.85 2.17 -28.61
CA ILE A 20 -8.96 3.17 -29.24
C ILE A 20 -7.89 2.48 -30.10
N SER A 21 -7.26 1.42 -29.57
CA SER A 21 -6.27 0.64 -30.32
C SER A 21 -6.86 0.01 -31.59
N GLY A 22 -8.08 -0.50 -31.54
CA GLY A 22 -8.79 -1.04 -32.69
C GLY A 22 -9.07 0.00 -33.77
N LEU A 23 -9.53 1.19 -33.37
CA LEU A 23 -9.77 2.31 -34.29
C LEU A 23 -8.47 2.81 -34.91
N MET A 24 -7.40 2.93 -34.14
CA MET A 24 -6.07 3.30 -34.64
C MET A 24 -5.55 2.26 -35.62
N GLN A 25 -5.65 0.97 -35.30
CA GLN A 25 -5.25 -0.10 -36.20
C GLN A 25 -5.99 -0.05 -37.51
N TRP A 26 -7.31 0.10 -37.48
CA TRP A 26 -8.12 0.22 -38.69
C TRP A 26 -7.69 1.42 -39.55
N SER A 27 -7.54 2.60 -38.96
CA SER A 27 -7.13 3.83 -39.67
C SER A 27 -5.75 3.70 -40.29
N LEU A 28 -4.78 3.11 -39.59
CA LEU A 28 -3.42 2.92 -40.09
C LEU A 28 -3.38 1.91 -41.24
N ILE A 29 -4.18 0.85 -41.19
CA ILE A 29 -4.30 -0.11 -42.30
C ILE A 29 -4.83 0.58 -43.54
N GLN A 30 -5.90 1.41 -43.45
CA GLN A 30 -6.46 2.13 -44.56
C GLN A 30 -5.41 3.09 -45.18
N LEU A 31 -4.65 3.79 -44.36
CA LEU A 31 -3.61 4.71 -44.82
C LEU A 31 -2.50 4.00 -45.61
N LEU A 32 -2.06 2.83 -45.16
CA LEU A 32 -1.01 2.05 -45.83
C LEU A 32 -1.48 1.44 -47.15
N ILE A 33 -2.74 1.01 -47.23
CA ILE A 33 -3.32 0.45 -48.46
C ILE A 33 -3.42 1.53 -49.55
N LEU A 34 -3.83 2.75 -49.15
CA LEU A 34 -3.97 3.86 -50.12
C LEU A 34 -2.67 4.27 -50.76
N ASN A 35 -1.52 4.01 -50.12
CA ASN A 35 -0.25 4.57 -50.56
C ASN A 35 0.82 3.55 -50.99
N TYR A 36 0.89 2.34 -50.35
CA TYR A 36 2.13 1.55 -50.48
C TYR A 36 2.00 0.02 -50.47
N LEU A 37 1.01 -0.58 -49.82
CA LEU A 37 1.00 -2.01 -49.49
C LEU A 37 -0.30 -2.70 -49.90
N SER A 38 -0.24 -4.03 -50.14
CA SER A 38 -1.45 -4.85 -50.18
C SER A 38 -2.14 -4.90 -48.82
N TYR A 39 -3.45 -5.19 -48.82
CA TYR A 39 -4.21 -5.32 -47.56
C TYR A 39 -3.58 -6.30 -46.58
N GLU A 40 -3.11 -7.45 -47.04
CA GLU A 40 -2.52 -8.48 -46.21
C GLU A 40 -1.21 -8.02 -45.57
N GLN A 41 -0.35 -7.36 -46.34
CA GLN A 41 0.92 -6.82 -45.83
C GLN A 41 0.69 -5.68 -44.83
N ALA A 42 -0.23 -4.77 -45.12
CA ALA A 42 -0.59 -3.67 -44.19
C ALA A 42 -1.17 -4.23 -42.90
N ARG A 43 -2.08 -5.20 -42.98
CA ARG A 43 -2.69 -5.84 -41.82
C ARG A 43 -1.67 -6.55 -40.94
N LEU A 44 -0.78 -7.33 -41.53
CA LEU A 44 0.24 -8.09 -40.77
C LEU A 44 1.19 -7.12 -40.03
N SER A 45 1.72 -6.12 -40.73
CA SER A 45 2.65 -5.14 -40.19
C SER A 45 2.03 -4.34 -39.04
N ILE A 46 0.84 -3.77 -39.27
CA ILE A 46 0.18 -2.94 -38.26
C ILE A 46 -0.31 -3.77 -37.07
N SER A 47 -0.81 -4.99 -37.27
CA SER A 47 -1.26 -5.83 -36.16
C SER A 47 -0.15 -6.17 -35.17
N GLY A 48 1.05 -6.45 -35.66
CA GLY A 48 2.22 -6.71 -34.80
C GLY A 48 2.61 -5.49 -33.95
N ILE A 49 2.67 -4.32 -34.59
CA ILE A 49 3.00 -3.06 -33.89
C ILE A 49 1.92 -2.71 -32.87
N MET A 50 0.65 -2.79 -33.24
CA MET A 50 -0.46 -2.46 -32.37
C MET A 50 -0.62 -3.44 -31.19
N PHE A 51 -0.26 -4.70 -31.39
CA PHE A 51 -0.22 -5.68 -30.30
C PHE A 51 0.79 -5.28 -29.22
N LEU A 52 2.02 -4.93 -29.61
CA LEU A 52 3.04 -4.45 -28.68
C LEU A 52 2.62 -3.16 -27.98
N PHE A 53 2.08 -2.21 -28.74
CA PHE A 53 1.58 -0.94 -28.20
C PHE A 53 0.46 -1.17 -27.17
N ALA A 54 -0.56 -1.96 -27.52
CA ALA A 54 -1.64 -2.31 -26.62
C ALA A 54 -1.14 -3.05 -25.37
N TYR A 55 -0.18 -3.99 -25.52
CA TYR A 55 0.44 -4.69 -24.39
C TYR A 55 1.07 -3.71 -23.39
N PHE A 56 1.92 -2.78 -23.84
CA PHE A 56 2.59 -1.84 -22.96
C PHE A 56 1.59 -0.91 -22.26
N ILE A 57 0.57 -0.41 -22.99
CA ILE A 57 -0.44 0.46 -22.40
C ILE A 57 -1.31 -0.31 -21.39
N HIS A 58 -1.74 -1.52 -21.72
CA HIS A 58 -2.50 -2.35 -20.78
C HIS A 58 -1.70 -2.69 -19.52
N ARG A 59 -0.41 -2.98 -19.69
CA ARG A 59 0.48 -3.22 -18.55
C ARG A 59 0.53 -2.03 -17.59
N GLU A 60 0.62 -0.80 -18.11
CA GLU A 60 0.74 0.41 -17.31
C GLU A 60 -0.59 0.90 -16.71
N PHE A 61 -1.71 0.71 -17.40
CA PHE A 61 -2.98 1.31 -16.99
C PHE A 61 -4.03 0.30 -16.52
N SER A 62 -4.14 -0.87 -17.17
CA SER A 62 -5.18 -1.83 -16.87
C SER A 62 -4.76 -2.87 -15.83
N PHE A 63 -3.49 -3.27 -15.83
CA PHE A 63 -2.97 -4.35 -14.98
C PHE A 63 -1.96 -3.89 -13.94
N LYS A 64 -1.94 -2.59 -13.65
CA LYS A 64 -1.03 -1.98 -12.69
C LYS A 64 -1.50 -2.25 -11.24
N ASP A 65 -1.58 -3.51 -10.86
CA ASP A 65 -1.64 -3.91 -9.46
C ASP A 65 -0.20 -4.15 -8.99
N TYR A 66 0.48 -3.07 -8.62
CA TYR A 66 1.77 -3.20 -7.94
C TYR A 66 1.55 -3.82 -6.58
N LYS A 67 2.00 -5.07 -6.44
CA LYS A 67 2.26 -5.61 -5.12
C LYS A 67 3.38 -4.78 -4.51
N LYS A 68 3.09 -4.11 -3.42
CA LYS A 68 4.08 -3.33 -2.67
C LYS A 68 4.80 -4.25 -1.69
N VAL A 69 6.11 -4.10 -1.60
CA VAL A 69 6.95 -4.81 -0.64
C VAL A 69 7.38 -3.82 0.43
N GLY A 70 7.02 -4.09 1.68
CA GLY A 70 7.47 -3.34 2.84
C GLY A 70 8.50 -4.11 3.64
N VAL A 71 9.32 -3.41 4.39
CA VAL A 71 10.22 -3.97 5.39
C VAL A 71 9.75 -3.56 6.76
N ALA A 72 9.55 -4.54 7.64
CA ALA A 72 9.21 -4.30 9.04
C ALA A 72 10.48 -4.07 9.86
N VAL A 73 10.44 -3.06 10.71
CA VAL A 73 11.52 -2.69 11.62
C VAL A 73 10.90 -2.39 13.00
N TYR A 74 11.45 -3.00 14.03
CA TYR A 74 10.99 -2.74 15.40
C TYR A 74 11.55 -1.42 15.95
N ALA A 75 10.69 -0.61 16.56
CA ALA A 75 11.09 0.63 17.21
C ALA A 75 11.79 0.42 18.58
N ASN A 76 11.85 -0.80 19.07
CA ASN A 76 12.40 -1.15 20.40
C ASN A 76 13.93 -1.33 20.44
N GLY A 77 14.64 -1.24 19.34
CA GLY A 77 16.00 -0.78 19.40
C GLY A 77 17.14 -1.75 19.41
N ARG A 78 16.96 -3.04 19.31
CA ARG A 78 18.08 -3.98 19.16
C ARG A 78 18.75 -3.86 17.79
N GLU A 79 17.99 -3.52 16.78
CA GLU A 79 18.46 -3.46 15.42
C GLU A 79 19.14 -2.11 15.09
N ASN A 80 20.25 -2.19 14.41
CA ASN A 80 20.94 -1.00 13.90
C ASN A 80 20.32 -0.60 12.56
N ILE A 81 19.57 0.50 12.55
CA ILE A 81 18.85 1.00 11.36
C ILE A 81 19.82 1.26 10.20
N LYS A 82 21.05 1.71 10.48
CA LYS A 82 22.07 1.90 9.45
C LYS A 82 22.41 0.58 8.75
N ILE A 83 22.62 -0.49 9.51
CA ILE A 83 22.91 -1.82 8.94
C ILE A 83 21.75 -2.31 8.07
N ILE A 84 20.51 -2.10 8.51
CA ILE A 84 19.33 -2.45 7.73
C ILE A 84 19.31 -1.65 6.44
N HIS A 85 19.47 -0.33 6.53
CA HIS A 85 19.49 0.55 5.36
C HIS A 85 20.61 0.19 4.38
N ASP A 86 21.82 -0.11 4.86
CA ASP A 86 22.95 -0.49 4.02
C ASP A 86 22.68 -1.80 3.23
N LYS A 87 21.87 -2.71 3.80
CA LYS A 87 21.47 -3.97 3.13
C LYS A 87 20.34 -3.81 2.14
N ILE A 88 19.29 -3.05 2.48
CA ILE A 88 18.08 -2.96 1.67
C ILE A 88 17.98 -1.68 0.84
N GLY A 89 18.76 -0.65 1.17
CA GLY A 89 18.79 0.63 0.44
C GLY A 89 17.41 1.27 0.32
N GLN A 90 17.11 1.72 -0.88
CA GLN A 90 15.83 2.37 -1.24
C GLN A 90 14.88 1.42 -2.03
N TYR A 91 15.09 0.09 -1.96
CA TYR A 91 14.29 -0.88 -2.71
C TYR A 91 12.87 -1.13 -2.19
N PRO A 92 12.59 -1.08 -0.86
CA PRO A 92 11.22 -1.25 -0.38
C PRO A 92 10.28 -0.15 -0.88
N ASP A 93 9.00 -0.47 -1.02
CA ASP A 93 7.96 0.52 -1.33
C ASP A 93 7.52 1.32 -0.11
N PHE A 94 7.70 0.74 1.09
CA PHE A 94 7.39 1.37 2.37
C PHE A 94 8.19 0.72 3.51
N ILE A 95 8.34 1.46 4.60
CA ILE A 95 8.89 0.94 5.87
C ILE A 95 7.74 0.79 6.86
N HIS A 96 7.62 -0.40 7.44
CA HIS A 96 6.66 -0.70 8.48
C HIS A 96 7.37 -0.68 9.83
N VAL A 97 6.89 0.17 10.74
CA VAL A 97 7.53 0.36 12.04
C VAL A 97 6.61 -0.17 13.13
N ASP A 98 7.05 -1.18 13.85
CA ASP A 98 6.31 -1.76 14.95
C ASP A 98 6.71 -1.11 16.27
N ILE A 99 5.73 -0.52 16.97
CA ILE A 99 5.82 -0.06 18.36
C ILE A 99 5.03 -1.04 19.20
N VAL A 100 5.72 -1.73 20.08
CA VAL A 100 5.12 -2.74 20.97
C VAL A 100 5.31 -2.29 22.41
N ASP A 101 4.28 -2.40 23.23
CA ASP A 101 4.39 -2.16 24.67
C ASP A 101 3.88 -3.33 25.54
N GLU A 102 4.09 -3.20 26.84
CA GLU A 102 3.76 -4.19 27.86
C GLU A 102 2.30 -4.60 27.90
N THR A 103 1.42 -3.79 27.32
CA THR A 103 -0.02 -4.04 27.37
C THR A 103 -0.50 -5.06 26.35
N MET A 104 0.31 -5.31 25.32
CA MET A 104 0.01 -6.29 24.27
C MET A 104 1.06 -7.41 24.18
N CYS A 105 2.28 -7.21 24.69
CA CYS A 105 3.33 -8.21 24.68
C CYS A 105 4.15 -8.14 25.99
N GLU A 106 4.06 -9.16 26.82
CA GLU A 106 4.74 -9.20 28.13
C GLU A 106 6.27 -9.22 28.04
N ASN A 107 6.83 -9.81 26.96
CA ASN A 107 8.27 -9.97 26.74
C ASN A 107 8.82 -9.01 25.68
N HIS A 108 8.25 -7.82 25.58
CA HIS A 108 8.73 -6.82 24.61
C HIS A 108 9.96 -6.07 25.13
N ASP A 109 10.79 -5.60 24.19
CA ASP A 109 11.80 -4.61 24.52
C ASP A 109 11.17 -3.20 24.55
N GLU A 110 11.68 -2.33 25.42
CA GLU A 110 11.18 -0.96 25.54
C GLU A 110 11.19 -0.24 24.17
N ALA A 111 10.05 0.31 23.79
CA ALA A 111 9.94 1.11 22.57
C ALA A 111 10.79 2.39 22.69
N LYS A 112 11.53 2.70 21.64
CA LYS A 112 12.41 3.87 21.54
C LYS A 112 11.93 4.79 20.43
N PRO A 113 11.00 5.72 20.71
CA PRO A 113 10.34 6.56 19.70
C PRO A 113 11.32 7.36 18.83
N TYR A 114 12.49 7.76 19.36
CA TYR A 114 13.50 8.47 18.58
C TYR A 114 14.00 7.71 17.34
N LYS A 115 13.81 6.41 17.31
CA LYS A 115 14.15 5.61 16.12
C LYS A 115 13.26 5.89 14.93
N MET A 116 12.05 6.37 15.13
CA MET A 116 11.17 6.79 14.04
C MET A 116 11.74 7.97 13.27
N GLU A 117 12.34 8.96 13.98
CA GLU A 117 13.07 10.06 13.36
C GLU A 117 14.24 9.53 12.53
N THR A 118 15.02 8.62 13.12
CA THR A 118 16.15 7.98 12.43
C THR A 118 15.68 7.22 11.18
N MET A 119 14.60 6.46 11.25
CA MET A 119 14.04 5.77 10.08
C MET A 119 13.61 6.76 9.00
N LYS A 120 12.93 7.85 9.38
CA LYS A 120 12.54 8.89 8.42
C LYS A 120 13.75 9.59 7.78
N ALA A 121 14.86 9.75 8.52
CA ALA A 121 16.08 10.31 7.99
C ALA A 121 16.75 9.38 6.94
N TYR A 122 16.77 8.07 7.17
CA TYR A 122 17.31 7.11 6.20
C TYR A 122 16.42 6.91 4.99
N TRP A 123 15.09 6.98 5.15
CA TRP A 123 14.11 6.80 4.08
C TRP A 123 13.18 8.02 3.93
N PRO A 124 13.72 9.21 3.57
CA PRO A 124 12.95 10.46 3.58
C PRO A 124 11.79 10.49 2.58
N LYS A 125 11.92 9.76 1.48
CA LYS A 125 10.91 9.71 0.41
C LYS A 125 9.96 8.52 0.51
N MET A 126 10.25 7.56 1.38
CA MET A 126 9.40 6.39 1.55
C MET A 126 8.24 6.66 2.48
N GLN A 127 7.16 5.95 2.23
CA GLN A 127 6.01 5.91 3.14
C GLN A 127 6.42 5.17 4.42
N ILE A 128 6.23 5.82 5.56
CA ILE A 128 6.40 5.19 6.87
C ILE A 128 5.02 4.79 7.39
N GLN A 129 4.86 3.51 7.64
CA GLN A 129 3.65 2.92 8.21
C GLN A 129 3.95 2.49 9.64
N THR A 130 3.34 3.12 10.62
CA THR A 130 3.57 2.79 12.03
C THR A 130 2.44 1.96 12.58
N HIS A 131 2.79 0.82 13.15
CA HIS A 131 1.86 -0.10 13.78
C HIS A 131 2.05 -0.07 15.31
N ILE A 132 1.03 0.43 15.99
CA ILE A 132 1.05 0.59 17.45
C ILE A 132 0.35 -0.62 18.07
N MET A 133 1.15 -1.55 18.61
CA MET A 133 0.71 -2.70 19.38
C MET A 133 0.61 -2.33 20.85
N SER A 134 -0.48 -1.67 21.21
CA SER A 134 -0.79 -1.21 22.56
C SER A 134 -2.29 -1.26 22.80
N THR A 135 -2.71 -1.57 24.02
CA THR A 135 -4.11 -1.39 24.43
C THR A 135 -4.47 0.09 24.67
N HIS A 136 -3.45 0.96 24.81
CA HIS A 136 -3.59 2.40 25.00
C HIS A 136 -2.77 3.18 23.95
N PRO A 137 -3.13 3.11 22.65
CA PRO A 137 -2.32 3.66 21.58
C PRO A 137 -2.13 5.18 21.63
N THR A 138 -3.00 5.94 22.31
CA THR A 138 -2.84 7.41 22.49
C THR A 138 -1.51 7.76 23.12
N LYS A 139 -0.96 6.91 24.01
CA LYS A 139 0.37 7.06 24.63
C LYS A 139 1.47 7.28 23.58
N TRP A 140 1.36 6.62 22.41
CA TRP A 140 2.37 6.61 21.36
C TRP A 140 2.08 7.54 20.18
N LEU A 141 0.87 8.07 20.09
CA LEU A 141 0.47 8.90 18.96
C LEU A 141 1.30 10.18 18.83
N LYS A 142 1.69 10.80 19.95
CA LYS A 142 2.48 12.03 19.95
C LYS A 142 3.84 11.84 19.27
N GLU A 143 4.48 10.71 19.52
CA GLU A 143 5.77 10.35 18.94
C GLU A 143 5.62 9.82 17.50
N ALA A 144 4.53 9.11 17.20
CA ALA A 144 4.30 8.50 15.89
C ALA A 144 3.87 9.52 14.82
N LEU A 145 3.00 10.46 15.18
CA LEU A 145 2.41 11.41 14.24
C LEU A 145 3.41 12.19 13.38
N PRO A 146 4.53 12.74 13.90
CA PRO A 146 5.45 13.54 13.08
C PRO A 146 6.12 12.75 11.96
N PHE A 147 6.36 11.45 12.17
CA PHE A 147 7.21 10.64 11.30
C PHE A 147 6.46 9.63 10.44
N SER A 148 5.17 9.40 10.71
CA SER A 148 4.35 8.42 10.01
C SER A 148 3.54 9.03 8.88
N ASP A 149 3.25 8.21 7.87
CA ASP A 149 2.28 8.52 6.81
C ASP A 149 0.97 7.73 7.01
N VAL A 150 1.08 6.55 7.64
CA VAL A 150 -0.04 5.69 8.04
C VAL A 150 0.17 5.26 9.48
N ILE A 151 -0.87 5.28 10.29
CA ILE A 151 -0.82 4.77 11.67
C ILE A 151 -1.87 3.69 11.83
N TYR A 152 -1.41 2.49 12.18
CA TYR A 152 -2.26 1.35 12.52
C TYR A 152 -2.47 1.31 14.03
N VAL A 153 -3.72 1.18 14.44
CA VAL A 153 -4.12 0.88 15.82
C VAL A 153 -4.96 -0.38 15.84
N HIS A 154 -4.86 -1.15 16.91
CA HIS A 154 -5.59 -2.40 17.04
C HIS A 154 -7.08 -2.15 17.31
N TYR A 155 -7.92 -2.97 16.66
CA TYR A 155 -9.36 -3.03 16.99
C TYR A 155 -9.57 -3.42 18.46
N GLU A 156 -8.70 -4.26 19.00
CA GLU A 156 -8.72 -4.82 20.35
C GLU A 156 -8.20 -3.84 21.43
N CYS A 157 -7.81 -2.62 21.07
CA CYS A 157 -7.39 -1.61 22.04
C CYS A 157 -8.54 -1.24 23.00
N LYS A 158 -8.19 -0.73 24.18
CA LYS A 158 -9.15 -0.36 25.23
C LYS A 158 -9.67 1.08 25.06
N GLU A 159 -9.16 1.81 24.09
CA GLU A 159 -9.54 3.19 23.81
C GLU A 159 -10.63 3.29 22.73
N ASN A 160 -11.29 4.44 22.68
CA ASN A 160 -12.33 4.69 21.69
C ASN A 160 -11.75 4.86 20.29
N LEU A 161 -11.97 3.88 19.41
CA LEU A 161 -11.45 3.90 18.05
C LEU A 161 -11.87 5.10 17.21
N LYS A 162 -13.07 5.64 17.42
CA LYS A 162 -13.52 6.82 16.67
C LYS A 162 -12.73 8.06 17.05
N GLU A 163 -12.41 8.21 18.32
CA GLU A 163 -11.56 9.30 18.83
C GLU A 163 -10.13 9.16 18.32
N LEU A 164 -9.56 7.95 18.37
CA LEU A 164 -8.25 7.65 17.81
C LEU A 164 -8.18 7.96 16.32
N PHE A 165 -9.17 7.56 15.55
CA PHE A 165 -9.24 7.87 14.12
C PHE A 165 -9.33 9.37 13.86
N THR A 166 -10.06 10.11 14.71
CA THR A 166 -10.13 11.57 14.63
C THR A 166 -8.78 12.22 14.90
N LEU A 167 -8.04 11.75 15.92
CA LEU A 167 -6.71 12.24 16.25
C LEU A 167 -5.70 11.97 15.11
N ILE A 168 -5.68 10.74 14.58
CA ILE A 168 -4.79 10.35 13.48
C ILE A 168 -5.09 11.20 12.24
N LYS A 169 -6.35 11.34 11.89
CA LYS A 169 -6.79 12.16 10.74
C LYS A 169 -6.51 13.64 10.94
N GLY A 170 -6.73 14.16 12.17
CA GLY A 170 -6.40 15.53 12.55
C GLY A 170 -4.91 15.83 12.41
N GLY A 171 -4.04 14.85 12.63
CA GLY A 171 -2.61 14.91 12.34
C GLY A 171 -2.26 14.81 10.84
N GLY A 172 -3.24 14.75 9.93
CA GLY A 172 -3.01 14.64 8.48
C GLY A 172 -2.54 13.25 8.04
N LYS A 173 -2.73 12.20 8.85
CA LYS A 173 -2.25 10.85 8.56
C LYS A 173 -3.37 9.94 8.09
N LYS A 174 -3.00 8.87 7.36
CA LYS A 174 -3.92 7.82 6.97
C LYS A 174 -4.16 6.87 8.13
N ILE A 175 -5.37 6.34 8.21
CA ILE A 175 -5.81 5.47 9.28
C ILE A 175 -5.66 4.02 8.84
N GLY A 176 -4.89 3.24 9.60
CA GLY A 176 -4.85 1.80 9.54
C GLY A 176 -5.58 1.17 10.74
N MET A 177 -6.25 0.06 10.54
CA MET A 177 -6.78 -0.76 11.61
C MET A 177 -6.14 -2.14 11.56
N ALA A 178 -5.56 -2.58 12.67
CA ALA A 178 -5.01 -3.92 12.82
C ALA A 178 -6.02 -4.84 13.52
N LEU A 179 -6.08 -6.08 13.07
CA LEU A 179 -6.93 -7.14 13.63
C LEU A 179 -6.08 -8.34 13.99
N THR A 180 -6.30 -8.91 15.17
CA THR A 180 -5.73 -10.21 15.54
C THR A 180 -6.50 -11.36 14.87
N MET A 181 -5.94 -12.56 14.89
CA MET A 181 -6.54 -13.76 14.31
C MET A 181 -7.91 -14.08 14.89
N ASP A 182 -8.11 -13.77 16.19
CA ASP A 182 -9.33 -14.11 16.94
C ASP A 182 -10.46 -13.10 16.71
N THR A 183 -10.18 -12.00 16.03
CA THR A 183 -11.17 -10.94 15.83
C THR A 183 -12.21 -11.34 14.79
N ASN A 184 -13.47 -11.36 15.20
CA ASN A 184 -14.58 -11.62 14.30
C ASN A 184 -14.79 -10.45 13.35
N ILE A 185 -14.51 -10.68 12.05
CA ILE A 185 -14.63 -9.67 10.98
C ILE A 185 -16.01 -9.03 10.92
N LYS A 186 -17.08 -9.74 11.27
CA LYS A 186 -18.44 -9.17 11.26
C LYS A 186 -18.58 -7.99 12.22
N LYS A 187 -17.86 -8.00 13.35
CA LYS A 187 -17.90 -6.90 14.35
C LYS A 187 -17.24 -5.61 13.84
N VAL A 188 -16.26 -5.73 12.96
CA VAL A 188 -15.49 -4.58 12.46
C VAL A 188 -16.03 -3.98 11.15
N THR A 189 -17.01 -4.62 10.51
CA THR A 189 -17.54 -4.22 9.19
C THR A 189 -18.01 -2.76 9.17
N SER A 190 -18.57 -2.25 10.25
CA SER A 190 -19.02 -0.85 10.35
C SER A 190 -17.86 0.16 10.41
N LEU A 191 -16.69 -0.26 10.91
CA LEU A 191 -15.49 0.57 11.07
C LEU A 191 -14.62 0.56 9.81
N ILE A 192 -14.63 -0.52 9.03
CA ILE A 192 -13.79 -0.67 7.82
C ILE A 192 -13.97 0.49 6.83
N LYS A 193 -15.17 1.06 6.76
CA LYS A 193 -15.44 2.22 5.88
C LYS A 193 -14.74 3.51 6.31
N ASN A 194 -14.25 3.58 7.55
CA ASN A 194 -13.62 4.76 8.14
C ASN A 194 -12.09 4.67 8.16
N VAL A 195 -11.52 3.56 7.67
CA VAL A 195 -10.07 3.34 7.62
C VAL A 195 -9.57 3.27 6.18
N ASP A 196 -8.32 3.66 5.97
CA ASP A 196 -7.65 3.63 4.67
C ASP A 196 -6.98 2.26 4.43
N TYR A 197 -6.52 1.60 5.50
CA TYR A 197 -5.79 0.33 5.46
C TYR A 197 -6.30 -0.64 6.51
N LEU A 198 -6.22 -1.92 6.19
CA LEU A 198 -6.50 -3.02 7.11
C LEU A 198 -5.28 -3.92 7.19
N LEU A 199 -4.78 -4.17 8.40
CA LEU A 199 -3.70 -5.09 8.71
C LEU A 199 -4.28 -6.33 9.40
N LEU A 200 -4.02 -7.49 8.83
CA LEU A 200 -4.42 -8.77 9.43
C LEU A 200 -3.18 -9.45 9.99
N LEU A 201 -3.15 -9.65 11.30
CA LEU A 201 -2.09 -10.42 11.93
C LEU A 201 -2.38 -11.91 11.76
N THR A 202 -1.37 -12.64 11.30
CA THR A 202 -1.43 -14.09 11.05
C THR A 202 -0.66 -14.88 12.11
N ILE A 203 -0.17 -14.18 13.14
CA ILE A 203 0.53 -14.78 14.28
C ILE A 203 -0.33 -14.65 15.55
N PRO A 204 -0.33 -15.67 16.45
CA PRO A 204 -1.19 -15.67 17.63
C PRO A 204 -0.83 -14.59 18.64
N ASN A 205 0.46 -14.26 18.80
CA ASN A 205 0.93 -13.26 19.75
C ASN A 205 1.63 -12.12 19.00
N PRO A 206 1.03 -10.93 18.89
CA PRO A 206 1.70 -9.77 18.32
C PRO A 206 2.93 -9.40 19.13
N GLY A 207 4.05 -9.15 18.47
CA GLY A 207 5.30 -8.74 19.11
C GLY A 207 6.30 -9.86 19.44
N ASN A 208 6.00 -11.11 19.07
CA ASN A 208 6.95 -12.25 19.17
C ASN A 208 7.70 -12.47 17.85
#